data_15ff21bb90ff18ff0619c2abe67dd8ce
#
_entry.id   15ff21bb90ff18ff0619c2abe67dd8ce
#
_cell.length_a   1.000
_cell.length_b   1.000
_cell.length_c   1.000
_cell.angle_alpha   90.00
_cell.angle_beta   90.00
_cell.angle_gamma   90.00
#
_symmetry.space_group_name_H-M   'P 1'
#
loop_
_entity.id
_entity.type
_entity.pdbx_description
1 polymer ?
#
loop_
_entity_poly.entity_id
_entity_poly.type
_entity_poly.pdbx_seq_one_letter_code
_entity_poly.pdbx_strand_id
1 'polypeptide(L)'
;MNIYQIIEKKLKDSLSPVILEIDNESYKHSVPKDSETHFKLLVVSASFEQKSLVKRHQVIYGLLADELKNGLHALALNTYTPDEWDSYSKIPESPNCIGGGR
;
A
#
# COMPACT_ATOMS: atom_id res chain seq x y z
N MET A 1 -13.63 14.77 -0.16
CA MET A 1 -13.01 13.48 0.23
C MET A 1 -11.67 13.75 0.88
N ASN A 2 -11.35 13.01 1.91
CA ASN A 2 -10.01 13.11 2.48
C ASN A 2 -9.04 12.23 1.69
N ILE A 3 -7.76 12.31 2.03
CA ILE A 3 -6.73 11.57 1.28
C ILE A 3 -6.95 10.07 1.39
N TYR A 4 -7.33 9.57 2.56
CA TYR A 4 -7.63 8.16 2.74
C TYR A 4 -8.67 7.69 1.73
N GLN A 5 -9.76 8.43 1.63
CA GLN A 5 -10.86 8.06 0.72
C GLN A 5 -10.44 8.14 -0.74
N ILE A 6 -9.62 9.12 -1.09
CA ILE A 6 -9.12 9.25 -2.45
C ILE A 6 -8.23 8.09 -2.81
N ILE A 7 -7.32 7.70 -1.91
CA ILE A 7 -6.46 6.55 -2.14
C ILE A 7 -7.31 5.30 -2.34
N GLU A 8 -8.27 5.08 -1.45
CA GLU A 8 -9.12 3.90 -1.53
C GLU A 8 -9.84 3.83 -2.87
N LYS A 9 -10.43 4.93 -3.28
CA LYS A 9 -11.19 4.95 -4.52
C LYS A 9 -10.29 4.71 -5.72
N LYS A 10 -9.17 5.39 -5.79
CA LYS A 10 -8.27 5.25 -6.95
C LYS A 10 -7.73 3.84 -7.08
N LEU A 11 -7.34 3.24 -5.97
CA LEU A 11 -6.79 1.90 -6.02
C LEU A 11 -7.85 0.86 -6.32
N LYS A 12 -9.04 1.00 -5.77
CA LYS A 12 -10.13 0.08 -6.08
C LYS A 12 -10.53 0.16 -7.54
N ASP A 13 -10.64 1.37 -8.07
CA ASP A 13 -11.09 1.55 -9.45
C ASP A 13 -10.04 1.08 -10.46
N SER A 14 -8.77 1.25 -10.14
CA SER A 14 -7.72 0.96 -11.11
C SER A 14 -7.14 -0.44 -11.00
N LEU A 15 -7.10 -1.01 -9.81
CA LEU A 15 -6.41 -2.27 -9.57
C LEU A 15 -7.34 -3.42 -9.18
N SER A 16 -8.58 -3.11 -8.84
CA SER A 16 -9.56 -4.11 -8.41
C SER A 16 -8.95 -5.09 -7.41
N PRO A 17 -8.37 -4.60 -6.32
CA PRO A 17 -7.64 -5.48 -5.41
C PRO A 17 -8.56 -6.44 -4.69
N VAL A 18 -8.06 -7.66 -4.44
CA VAL A 18 -8.80 -8.61 -3.61
C VAL A 18 -8.59 -8.28 -2.13
N ILE A 19 -7.48 -7.63 -1.79
CA ILE A 19 -7.25 -7.12 -0.44
C ILE A 19 -6.67 -5.73 -0.58
N LEU A 20 -7.20 -4.80 0.19
CA LEU A 20 -6.67 -3.45 0.26
C LEU A 20 -6.75 -2.97 1.70
N GLU A 21 -5.59 -2.71 2.31
CA GLU A 21 -5.52 -2.15 3.64
C GLU A 21 -4.79 -0.82 3.56
N ILE A 22 -5.33 0.19 4.20
CA ILE A 22 -4.77 1.54 4.18
C ILE A 22 -4.64 2.01 5.62
N ASP A 23 -3.40 2.22 6.05
CA ASP A 23 -3.14 2.73 7.39
C ASP A 23 -2.56 4.12 7.31
N ASN A 24 -3.18 5.05 8.01
CA ASN A 24 -2.63 6.39 8.14
C ASN A 24 -1.65 6.36 9.31
N GLU A 25 -0.37 6.43 9.01
CA GLU A 25 0.69 6.36 10.02
C GLU A 25 1.28 7.72 10.36
N SER A 26 0.59 8.79 10.03
CA SER A 26 1.07 10.14 10.31
C SER A 26 1.35 10.34 11.80
N TYR A 27 0.60 9.66 12.67
CA TYR A 27 0.80 9.81 14.11
C TYR A 27 2.21 9.37 14.57
N LYS A 28 2.92 8.63 13.75
CA LYS A 28 4.28 8.20 14.08
C LYS A 28 5.32 9.28 13.78
N HIS A 29 4.88 10.41 13.28
CA HIS A 29 5.77 11.49 12.88
C HIS A 29 5.37 12.78 13.59
N SER A 30 6.27 13.75 13.62
CA SER A 30 5.98 15.03 14.27
C SER A 30 5.15 15.90 13.36
N VAL A 31 3.88 15.60 13.28
CA VAL A 31 2.94 16.33 12.43
C VAL A 31 1.68 16.62 13.23
N PRO A 32 0.88 17.58 12.78
CA PRO A 32 -0.35 17.92 13.51
C PRO A 32 -1.30 16.74 13.58
N LYS A 33 -2.14 16.77 14.62
CA LYS A 33 -3.17 15.75 14.79
C LYS A 33 -4.07 15.73 13.56
N ASP A 34 -4.56 14.56 13.23
CA ASP A 34 -5.44 14.34 12.07
C ASP A 34 -4.77 14.60 10.71
N SER A 35 -3.45 14.60 10.68
CA SER A 35 -2.73 14.72 9.42
C SER A 35 -2.86 13.46 8.59
N GLU A 36 -2.73 13.62 7.28
CA GLU A 36 -2.76 12.52 6.35
C GLU A 36 -1.52 12.59 5.45
N THR A 37 -0.34 12.52 6.07
CA THR A 37 0.92 12.72 5.35
C THR A 37 1.71 11.43 5.11
N HIS A 38 1.46 10.40 5.92
CA HIS A 38 2.20 9.16 5.85
C HIS A 38 1.24 7.99 5.87
N PHE A 39 1.24 7.19 4.83
CA PHE A 39 0.35 6.04 4.73
C PHE A 39 1.12 4.75 4.47
N LYS A 40 0.60 3.65 4.98
CA LYS A 40 1.08 2.32 4.68
C LYS A 40 -0.02 1.58 3.97
N LEU A 41 0.28 0.98 2.84
CA LEU A 41 -0.70 0.29 2.02
C LEU A 41 -0.34 -1.18 1.86
N LEU A 42 -1.35 -2.04 1.95
CA LEU A 42 -1.25 -3.43 1.52
C LEU A 42 -2.20 -3.61 0.37
N VAL A 43 -1.68 -4.00 -0.79
CA VAL A 43 -2.49 -4.15 -1.99
C VAL A 43 -2.22 -5.51 -2.60
N VAL A 44 -3.25 -6.34 -2.69
CA VAL A 44 -3.15 -7.64 -3.34
C VAL A 44 -4.03 -7.58 -4.59
N SER A 45 -3.43 -7.67 -5.75
CA SER A 45 -4.16 -7.51 -7.01
C SER A 45 -3.56 -8.35 -8.12
N ALA A 46 -4.43 -8.96 -8.92
CA ALA A 46 -4.00 -9.68 -10.11
C ALA A 46 -3.36 -8.76 -11.13
N SER A 47 -3.61 -7.45 -11.04
CA SER A 47 -2.98 -6.49 -11.93
C SER A 47 -1.47 -6.44 -11.78
N PHE A 48 -0.96 -6.97 -10.67
CA PHE A 48 0.49 -6.97 -10.44
C PHE A 48 1.20 -8.17 -11.06
N GLU A 49 0.46 -9.08 -11.66
CA GLU A 49 1.09 -10.25 -12.25
C GLU A 49 2.05 -9.85 -13.35
N GLN A 50 3.21 -10.51 -13.38
CA GLN A 50 4.27 -10.25 -14.33
C GLN A 50 4.87 -8.84 -14.20
N LYS A 51 4.69 -8.20 -13.06
CA LYS A 51 5.33 -6.93 -12.77
C LYS A 51 6.31 -7.10 -11.63
N SER A 52 7.49 -6.51 -11.77
CA SER A 52 8.45 -6.48 -10.67
C SER A 52 7.93 -5.58 -9.55
N LEU A 53 8.54 -5.67 -8.38
CA LEU A 53 8.15 -4.80 -7.28
C LEU A 53 8.28 -3.32 -7.66
N VAL A 54 9.33 -2.97 -8.36
CA VAL A 54 9.52 -1.59 -8.79
C VAL A 54 8.37 -1.14 -9.68
N LYS A 55 7.96 -1.99 -10.60
CA LYS A 55 6.87 -1.63 -11.50
C LYS A 55 5.55 -1.48 -10.75
N ARG A 56 5.30 -2.35 -9.79
CA ARG A 56 4.09 -2.26 -8.98
C ARG A 56 4.04 -0.93 -8.21
N HIS A 57 5.18 -0.56 -7.64
CA HIS A 57 5.27 0.69 -6.90
C HIS A 57 5.09 1.88 -7.83
N GLN A 58 5.65 1.83 -9.03
CA GLN A 58 5.49 2.89 -9.99
C GLN A 58 4.02 3.08 -10.40
N VAL A 59 3.29 1.99 -10.53
CA VAL A 59 1.87 2.07 -10.84
C VAL A 59 1.13 2.83 -9.73
N ILE A 60 1.40 2.47 -8.50
CA ILE A 60 0.71 3.12 -7.37
C ILE A 60 1.12 4.58 -7.24
N TYR A 61 2.41 4.88 -7.37
CA TYR A 61 2.86 6.27 -7.31
C TYR A 61 2.24 7.10 -8.44
N GLY A 62 2.08 6.50 -9.61
CA GLY A 62 1.42 7.19 -10.72
C GLY A 62 -0.04 7.49 -10.43
N LEU A 63 -0.75 6.52 -9.85
CA LEU A 63 -2.16 6.72 -9.51
C LEU A 63 -2.35 7.80 -8.44
N LEU A 64 -1.39 7.93 -7.55
CA LEU A 64 -1.48 8.87 -6.43
C LEU A 64 -0.61 10.10 -6.62
N ALA A 65 -0.23 10.39 -7.85
CA ALA A 65 0.68 11.50 -8.14
C ALA A 65 0.14 12.84 -7.64
N ASP A 66 -1.15 13.08 -7.80
CA ASP A 66 -1.73 14.35 -7.36
C ASP A 66 -1.67 14.49 -5.84
N GLU A 67 -1.94 13.41 -5.13
CA GLU A 67 -1.90 13.43 -3.67
C GLU A 67 -0.48 13.65 -3.18
N LEU A 68 0.49 13.04 -3.86
CA LEU A 68 1.89 13.21 -3.50
C LEU A 68 2.36 14.66 -3.72
N LYS A 69 1.75 15.38 -4.63
CA LYS A 69 2.06 16.79 -4.82
C LYS A 69 1.35 17.67 -3.80
N ASN A 70 0.28 17.20 -3.23
CA ASN A 70 -0.62 18.05 -2.45
C ASN A 70 -0.77 17.62 -1.00
N GLY A 71 0.30 17.15 -0.39
CA GLY A 71 0.27 16.91 1.05
C GLY A 71 0.62 15.51 1.50
N LEU A 72 0.52 14.53 0.64
CA LEU A 72 0.95 13.18 0.98
C LEU A 72 2.46 13.11 0.83
N HIS A 73 3.17 12.85 1.93
CA HIS A 73 4.62 12.88 1.90
C HIS A 73 5.25 11.54 1.64
N ALA A 74 4.68 10.48 2.15
CA ALA A 74 5.32 9.17 2.05
C ALA A 74 4.30 8.04 2.01
N LEU A 75 4.66 7.01 1.25
CA LEU A 75 3.89 5.79 1.15
C LEU A 75 4.82 4.62 1.41
N ALA A 76 4.41 3.75 2.32
CA ALA A 76 5.05 2.45 2.48
C ALA A 76 4.15 1.45 1.78
N LEU A 77 4.70 0.71 0.83
CA LEU A 77 3.91 -0.15 -0.04
C LEU A 77 4.25 -1.62 0.16
N ASN A 78 3.22 -2.43 0.28
CA ASN A 78 3.35 -3.89 0.29
C ASN A 78 2.42 -4.39 -0.81
N THR A 79 2.99 -4.95 -1.87
CA THR A 79 2.24 -5.31 -3.05
C THR A 79 2.43 -6.78 -3.37
N TYR A 80 1.33 -7.47 -3.64
CA TYR A 80 1.34 -8.90 -3.91
C TYR A 80 0.36 -9.22 -5.02
N THR A 81 0.66 -10.29 -5.78
CA THR A 81 -0.38 -10.93 -6.59
C THR A 81 -1.18 -11.83 -5.66
N PRO A 82 -2.39 -12.25 -6.08
CA PRO A 82 -3.15 -13.19 -5.26
C PRO A 82 -2.40 -14.48 -4.95
N ASP A 83 -1.64 -15.00 -5.92
CA ASP A 83 -0.87 -16.21 -5.70
C ASP A 83 0.25 -15.99 -4.69
N GLU A 84 0.95 -14.86 -4.79
CA GLU A 84 2.00 -14.52 -3.84
C GLU A 84 1.44 -14.38 -2.44
N TRP A 85 0.31 -13.71 -2.32
CA TRP A 85 -0.32 -13.49 -1.02
C TRP A 85 -0.78 -14.81 -0.41
N ASP A 86 -1.35 -15.68 -1.23
CA ASP A 86 -1.80 -16.98 -0.76
C ASP A 86 -0.63 -17.80 -0.25
N SER A 87 0.48 -17.80 -0.97
CA SER A 87 1.68 -18.50 -0.53
C SER A 87 2.26 -17.90 0.75
N TYR A 88 2.31 -16.57 0.80
CA TYR A 88 2.83 -15.89 1.96
C TYR A 88 1.98 -16.16 3.20
N SER A 89 0.67 -16.12 3.06
CA SER A 89 -0.21 -16.30 4.21
C SER A 89 -0.25 -17.76 4.69
N LYS A 90 0.19 -18.68 3.86
CA LYS A 90 0.24 -20.08 4.26
C LYS A 90 1.55 -20.48 4.91
N ILE A 91 2.56 -19.64 4.86
CA ILE A 91 3.84 -19.95 5.47
C ILE A 91 3.68 -19.90 6.99
N PRO A 92 4.06 -20.98 7.69
CA PRO A 92 3.96 -20.95 9.14
C PRO A 92 4.80 -19.84 9.71
N GLU A 93 4.24 -19.16 10.67
CA GLU A 93 4.97 -18.10 11.26
C GLU A 93 6.09 -18.58 12.08
N SER A 94 7.19 -17.99 12.07
CA SER A 94 8.26 -18.27 12.99
C SER A 94 8.78 -16.95 13.53
N PRO A 95 9.26 -17.02 14.77
CA PRO A 95 9.62 -15.79 15.45
C PRO A 95 10.57 -14.90 14.71
N ASN A 96 11.37 -15.48 13.89
CA ASN A 96 12.30 -14.57 13.29
C ASN A 96 11.98 -14.27 11.88
N CYS A 97 11.03 -14.92 11.37
CA CYS A 97 10.87 -14.56 10.01
C CYS A 97 10.20 -13.28 9.92
N ILE A 98 9.76 -13.02 10.78
CA ILE A 98 9.11 -12.01 10.66
C ILE A 98 9.61 -10.92 10.36
N GLY A 99 9.85 -10.68 10.86
CA GLY A 99 10.18 -9.50 10.72
C GLY A 99 10.53 -9.22 9.52
N GLY A 100 11.40 -9.65 9.45
CA GLY A 100 12.04 -9.24 8.48
C GLY A 100 11.28 -9.12 7.34
N GLY A 101 11.07 -9.97 6.91
CA GLY A 101 10.61 -9.98 5.69
C GLY A 101 9.61 -9.02 5.35
N ARG A 102 9.24 -8.46 6.19
CA ARG A 102 8.26 -7.62 5.87
C ARG A 102 8.53 -6.30 5.72
#